data_9f7857eaf325dfd9e7f4fd238ca3b027
#
_entry.id   9f7857eaf325dfd9e7f4fd238ca3b027
#
_cell.length_a   1.000
_cell.length_b   1.000
_cell.length_c   1.000
_cell.angle_alpha   90.00
_cell.angle_beta   90.00
_cell.angle_gamma   90.00
#
_symmetry.space_group_name_H-M   'P 1'
#
loop_
_entity.id
_entity.type
_entity.pdbx_description
1 polymer ?
#
loop_
_entity_poly.entity_id
_entity_poly.type
_entity_poly.pdbx_seq_one_letter_code
_entity_poly.pdbx_strand_id
1 'polypeptide(L)' 'MAKLTAYDAERVNHINHLMKSINDSSDEIYENLIDRDFIETKKSLAKLIWQLKRIQESINDDV' A
#
# COMPACT_ATOMS: atom_id res chain seq x y z
N MET A 1 25.84 -0.93 11.24
CA MET A 1 24.74 -1.10 10.32
C MET A 1 25.23 -1.73 9.03
N ALA A 2 24.58 -2.77 8.56
CA ALA A 2 25.01 -3.44 7.35
C ALA A 2 24.78 -2.56 6.13
N LYS A 3 25.69 -2.64 5.16
CA LYS A 3 25.53 -1.93 3.89
C LYS A 3 24.39 -2.55 3.11
N LEU A 4 23.57 -1.70 2.51
CA LEU A 4 22.57 -2.17 1.58
C LEU A 4 23.24 -2.61 0.28
N THR A 5 22.87 -3.79 -0.20
CA THR A 5 23.27 -4.23 -1.54
C THR A 5 22.35 -3.56 -2.56
N ALA A 6 22.70 -3.68 -3.85
CA ALA A 6 21.83 -3.18 -4.91
C ALA A 6 20.44 -3.83 -4.84
N TYR A 7 20.38 -5.12 -4.52
CA TYR A 7 19.14 -5.85 -4.34
C TYR A 7 18.31 -5.26 -3.18
N ASP A 8 18.95 -4.98 -2.05
CA ASP A 8 18.28 -4.42 -0.90
C ASP A 8 17.78 -2.99 -1.16
N ALA A 9 18.54 -2.20 -1.91
CA ALA A 9 18.14 -0.85 -2.31
C ALA A 9 16.89 -0.88 -3.17
N GLU A 10 16.81 -1.79 -4.13
CA GLU A 10 15.62 -1.96 -4.97
C GLU A 10 14.42 -2.41 -4.14
N ARG A 11 14.63 -3.30 -3.20
CA ARG A 11 13.59 -3.78 -2.31
C ARG A 11 13.01 -2.63 -1.47
N VAL A 12 13.87 -1.79 -0.90
CA VAL A 12 13.45 -0.63 -0.12
C VAL A 12 12.68 0.37 -0.98
N ASN A 13 13.15 0.62 -2.20
CA ASN A 13 12.46 1.50 -3.13
C ASN A 13 11.07 0.96 -3.47
N HIS A 14 10.96 -0.33 -3.67
CA HIS A 14 9.68 -0.98 -3.94
C HIS A 14 8.72 -0.84 -2.76
N ILE A 15 9.22 -1.05 -1.53
CA ILE A 15 8.44 -0.89 -0.31
C ILE A 15 7.95 0.56 -0.18
N ASN A 16 8.83 1.53 -0.42
CA ASN A 16 8.47 2.94 -0.35
C ASN A 16 7.38 3.29 -1.36
N HIS A 17 7.46 2.72 -2.55
CA HIS A 17 6.46 2.92 -3.59
C HIS A 17 5.10 2.34 -3.18
N LEU A 18 5.10 1.14 -2.61
CA LEU A 18 3.89 0.51 -2.09
C LEU A 18 3.28 1.33 -0.97
N MET A 19 4.10 1.81 -0.04
CA MET A 19 3.63 2.60 1.09
C MET A 19 3.04 3.93 0.64
N LYS A 20 3.65 4.56 -0.35
CA LYS A 20 3.09 5.79 -0.93
C LYS A 20 1.71 5.52 -1.52
N SER A 21 1.56 4.44 -2.25
CA SER A 21 0.28 4.05 -2.85
C SER A 21 -0.78 3.79 -1.78
N ILE A 22 -0.41 3.13 -0.68
CA ILE A 22 -1.30 2.88 0.46
C ILE A 22 -1.71 4.19 1.12
N ASN A 23 -0.77 5.09 1.33
CA ASN A 23 -1.04 6.40 1.92
C ASN A 23 -1.99 7.21 1.04
N ASP A 24 -1.79 7.20 -0.27
CA ASP A 24 -2.67 7.88 -1.21
C ASP A 24 -4.09 7.31 -1.15
N SER A 25 -4.21 5.99 -1.05
CA SER A 25 -5.50 5.33 -0.91
C SER A 25 -6.18 5.69 0.40
N SER A 26 -5.41 5.79 1.49
CA SER A 26 -5.94 6.20 2.81
C SER A 26 -6.46 7.62 2.79
N ASP A 27 -5.73 8.53 2.16
CA ASP A 27 -6.16 9.93 2.00
C ASP A 27 -7.44 10.02 1.19
N GLU A 28 -7.54 9.24 0.12
CA GLU A 28 -8.72 9.17 -0.71
C GLU A 28 -9.94 8.68 0.07
N ILE A 29 -9.77 7.65 0.90
CA ILE A 29 -10.82 7.14 1.78
C ILE A 29 -11.27 8.23 2.74
N TYR A 30 -10.33 8.94 3.34
CA TYR A 30 -10.63 10.02 4.28
C TYR A 30 -11.48 11.10 3.62
N GLU A 31 -11.08 11.57 2.44
CA GLU A 31 -11.82 12.59 1.70
C GLU A 31 -13.21 12.11 1.31
N ASN A 32 -13.32 10.88 0.83
CA ASN A 32 -14.59 10.32 0.41
C ASN A 32 -15.55 10.17 1.59
N LEU A 33 -15.06 9.82 2.76
CA LEU A 33 -15.86 9.72 3.97
C LEU A 33 -16.38 11.09 4.43
N ILE A 34 -15.53 12.11 4.36
CA ILE A 34 -15.93 13.47 4.69
C ILE A 34 -17.02 13.96 3.75
N ASP A 35 -16.88 13.68 2.47
CA ASP A 35 -17.84 14.07 1.44
C ASP A 35 -19.09 13.19 1.43
N ARG A 36 -19.13 12.16 2.27
CA ARG A 36 -20.21 11.18 2.31
C ARG A 36 -20.41 10.44 0.97
N ASP A 37 -19.34 10.31 0.22
CA ASP A 37 -19.35 9.56 -1.02
C ASP A 37 -19.06 8.09 -0.74
N PHE A 38 -20.09 7.36 -0.30
CA PHE A 38 -19.92 5.98 0.15
C PHE A 38 -19.62 5.02 -0.99
N ILE A 39 -20.07 5.32 -2.19
CA ILE A 39 -19.77 4.49 -3.36
C ILE A 39 -18.27 4.54 -3.66
N GLU A 40 -17.70 5.74 -3.71
CA GLU A 40 -16.27 5.91 -3.94
C GLU A 40 -15.45 5.39 -2.75
N THR A 41 -15.96 5.56 -1.55
CA THR A 41 -15.31 4.99 -0.35
C THR A 41 -15.17 3.48 -0.45
N LYS A 42 -16.22 2.78 -0.89
CA LYS A 42 -16.17 1.32 -1.06
C LYS A 42 -15.13 0.92 -2.10
N LYS A 43 -15.03 1.66 -3.19
CA LYS A 43 -14.02 1.41 -4.23
C LYS A 43 -12.62 1.60 -3.70
N SER A 44 -12.38 2.69 -2.97
CA SER A 44 -11.08 2.98 -2.37
C SER A 44 -10.68 1.94 -1.33
N LEU A 45 -11.64 1.48 -0.54
CA LEU A 45 -11.41 0.42 0.45
C LEU A 45 -11.04 -0.90 -0.24
N ALA A 46 -11.75 -1.27 -1.30
CA ALA A 46 -11.45 -2.49 -2.04
C ALA A 46 -10.04 -2.45 -2.63
N LYS A 47 -9.64 -1.32 -3.16
CA LYS A 47 -8.30 -1.10 -3.69
C LYS A 47 -7.24 -1.26 -2.60
N LEU A 48 -7.46 -0.64 -1.45
CA LEU A 48 -6.53 -0.71 -0.32
C LEU A 48 -6.41 -2.14 0.21
N ILE A 49 -7.53 -2.84 0.36
CA ILE A 49 -7.52 -4.24 0.80
C ILE A 49 -6.72 -5.10 -0.17
N TRP A 50 -6.90 -4.90 -1.46
CA TRP A 50 -6.17 -5.64 -2.48
C TRP A 50 -4.66 -5.38 -2.38
N GLN A 51 -4.26 -4.12 -2.19
CA GLN A 51 -2.85 -3.75 -2.02
C GLN A 51 -2.24 -4.42 -0.79
N LEU A 52 -2.97 -4.42 0.33
CA LEU A 52 -2.51 -5.04 1.57
C LEU A 52 -2.39 -6.55 1.43
N LYS A 53 -3.32 -7.20 0.74
CA LYS A 53 -3.26 -8.65 0.49
C LYS A 53 -2.03 -9.01 -0.33
N ARG A 54 -1.69 -8.23 -1.33
CA ARG A 54 -0.52 -8.49 -2.16
C ARG A 54 0.77 -8.42 -1.34
N ILE A 55 0.86 -7.45 -0.43
CA ILE A 55 2.00 -7.34 0.47
C ILE A 55 2.07 -8.55 1.39
N GLN A 56 0.95 -8.96 1.95
CA GLN A 56 0.87 -10.12 2.84
C GLN A 56 1.30 -11.40 2.12
N GLU A 57 0.85 -11.62 0.90
CA GLU A 57 1.22 -12.78 0.10
C GLU A 57 2.72 -12.80 -0.20
N SER A 58 3.28 -11.63 -0.50
CA SER A 58 4.71 -11.48 -0.77
C SER A 58 5.55 -11.87 0.45
N ILE A 59 5.13 -11.46 1.64
CA ILE A 59 5.80 -11.83 2.88
C ILE A 59 5.70 -13.33 3.14
N ASN A 60 4.54 -13.91 2.89
CA ASN A 60 4.32 -15.34 3.11
C ASN A 60 5.19 -16.19 2.18
N ASP A 61 5.44 -15.73 0.97
CA ASP A 61 6.27 -16.42 0.01
C ASP A 61 7.75 -16.42 0.41
N ASP A 62 8.17 -15.44 1.19
CA ASP A 62 9.57 -15.30 1.64
C ASP A 62 9.88 -16.13 2.87
N VAL A 63 8.91 -16.74 3.48
CA VAL A 63 9.09 -17.52 4.74
C VAL A 63 9.44 -18.98 4.51
#